data_1b90f1a4f0252fe52b24fe32c7641070
#
_entry.id   1b90f1a4f0252fe52b24fe32c7641070
#
_cell.length_a   1.000
_cell.length_b   1.000
_cell.length_c   1.000
_cell.angle_alpha   90.00
_cell.angle_beta   90.00
_cell.angle_gamma   90.00
#
_symmetry.space_group_name_H-M   'P 1'
#
loop_
_entity.id
_entity.type
_entity.pdbx_description
1 polymer ?
#
loop_
_entity_poly.entity_id
_entity_poly.type
_entity_poly.pdbx_seq_one_letter_code
_entity_poly.pdbx_strand_id
1 'polypeptide(L)'
;MDARFDLFANEISARFAKRFANTSMVIHDSPLPKSTQELVSLRASQINGCGWCVDLHTKEAAAAGETAARLNLVAVWREATVFTEAEQAALALAEEGTRLADAHQGVSDETWA
;
A
#
# COMPACT_ATOMS: atom_id res chain seq x y z
N MET A 1 13.47 16.28 -2.79
CA MET A 1 13.35 15.48 -4.03
C MET A 1 12.43 16.23 -4.96
N ASP A 2 12.93 16.68 -6.08
CA ASP A 2 12.13 17.45 -7.03
C ASP A 2 11.34 16.52 -7.95
N ALA A 3 10.06 16.79 -8.10
CA ALA A 3 9.20 16.02 -8.99
C ALA A 3 9.58 16.29 -10.45
N ARG A 4 9.77 15.23 -11.24
CA ARG A 4 10.00 15.36 -12.68
C ARG A 4 8.74 15.71 -13.46
N PHE A 5 7.58 15.44 -12.88
CA PHE A 5 6.28 15.70 -13.44
C PHE A 5 5.37 16.30 -12.38
N ASP A 6 4.77 17.42 -12.70
CA ASP A 6 3.76 18.06 -11.86
C ASP A 6 2.37 17.64 -12.36
N LEU A 7 1.69 16.82 -11.56
CA LEU A 7 0.33 16.34 -11.84
C LEU A 7 -0.70 17.47 -11.98
N PHE A 8 -0.41 18.64 -11.41
CA PHE A 8 -1.34 19.77 -11.41
C PHE A 8 -0.95 20.86 -12.41
N ALA A 9 0.13 20.68 -13.18
CA ALA A 9 0.64 21.66 -14.11
C ALA A 9 -0.27 21.89 -15.34
N ASN A 10 -1.14 20.95 -15.66
CA ASN A 10 -2.11 21.10 -16.74
C ASN A 10 -3.48 20.52 -16.37
N GLU A 11 -4.50 20.95 -17.10
CA GLU A 11 -5.89 20.60 -16.80
C GLU A 11 -6.16 19.08 -16.90
N ILE A 12 -5.57 18.38 -17.86
CA ILE A 12 -5.82 16.94 -18.07
C ILE A 12 -5.26 16.14 -16.92
N SER A 13 -4.01 16.36 -16.55
CA SER A 13 -3.38 15.63 -15.43
C SER A 13 -4.01 15.99 -14.09
N ALA A 14 -4.42 17.22 -13.86
CA ALA A 14 -5.14 17.63 -12.66
C ALA A 14 -6.50 16.93 -12.53
N ARG A 15 -7.25 16.81 -13.63
CA ARG A 15 -8.53 16.07 -13.65
C ARG A 15 -8.34 14.58 -13.41
N PHE A 16 -7.30 13.98 -13.99
CA PHE A 16 -6.94 12.59 -13.75
C PHE A 16 -6.59 12.37 -12.27
N ALA A 17 -5.72 13.19 -11.72
CA ALA A 17 -5.30 13.09 -10.31
C ALA A 17 -6.50 13.18 -9.35
N LYS A 18 -7.43 14.11 -9.61
CA LYS A 18 -8.65 14.27 -8.81
C LYS A 18 -9.55 13.02 -8.86
N ARG A 19 -9.76 12.46 -10.04
CA ARG A 19 -10.59 11.25 -10.18
C ARG A 19 -9.93 10.04 -9.54
N PHE A 20 -8.62 9.91 -9.66
CA PHE A 20 -7.86 8.84 -9.03
C PHE A 20 -7.94 8.93 -7.49
N ALA A 21 -7.77 10.12 -6.94
CA ALA A 21 -7.93 10.35 -5.51
C ALA A 21 -9.34 10.02 -5.02
N ASN A 22 -10.38 10.39 -5.77
CA ASN A 22 -11.77 10.04 -5.44
C ASN A 22 -12.02 8.53 -5.49
N THR A 23 -11.38 7.81 -6.42
CA THR A 23 -11.47 6.35 -6.49
C THR A 23 -10.85 5.70 -5.25
N SER A 24 -9.71 6.19 -4.80
CA SER A 24 -9.05 5.66 -3.59
C SER A 24 -9.89 5.87 -2.32
N MET A 25 -10.73 6.90 -2.26
CA MET A 25 -11.65 7.13 -1.15
C MET A 25 -12.69 6.01 -0.99
N VAL A 26 -13.07 5.32 -2.06
CA VAL A 26 -13.98 4.16 -1.99
C VAL A 26 -13.38 3.07 -1.09
N ILE A 27 -12.08 2.80 -1.22
CA ILE A 27 -11.38 1.83 -0.38
C ILE A 27 -11.22 2.37 1.04
N HIS A 28 -10.85 3.64 1.16
CA HIS A 28 -10.70 4.30 2.45
C HIS A 28 -11.99 4.21 3.29
N ASP A 29 -13.15 4.39 2.66
CA ASP A 29 -14.47 4.37 3.32
C ASP A 29 -15.06 2.96 3.44
N SER A 30 -14.34 1.94 2.96
CA SER A 30 -14.76 0.53 3.06
C SER A 30 -14.66 0.01 4.50
N PRO A 31 -15.31 -1.13 4.82
CA PRO A 31 -15.19 -1.75 6.13
C PRO A 31 -13.84 -2.42 6.42
N LEU A 32 -12.91 -2.43 5.45
CA LEU A 32 -11.56 -2.93 5.68
C LEU A 32 -10.87 -2.08 6.78
N PRO A 33 -10.31 -2.71 7.83
CA PRO A 33 -9.67 -1.97 8.91
C PRO A 33 -8.61 -0.98 8.39
N LYS A 34 -8.59 0.23 8.91
CA LYS A 34 -7.66 1.28 8.48
C LYS A 34 -6.20 0.84 8.62
N SER A 35 -5.87 0.13 9.70
CA SER A 35 -4.53 -0.43 9.89
C SER A 35 -4.14 -1.38 8.74
N THR A 36 -5.04 -2.26 8.32
CA THR A 36 -4.79 -3.17 7.19
C THR A 36 -4.60 -2.40 5.87
N GLN A 37 -5.42 -1.38 5.61
CA GLN A 37 -5.27 -0.51 4.44
C GLN A 37 -3.87 0.13 4.38
N GLU A 38 -3.41 0.67 5.51
CA GLU A 38 -2.09 1.32 5.59
C GLU A 38 -0.93 0.32 5.48
N LEU A 39 -1.02 -0.86 6.08
CA LEU A 39 -0.01 -1.91 5.93
C LEU A 39 0.14 -2.35 4.47
N VAL A 40 -0.96 -2.54 3.76
CA VAL A 40 -0.97 -2.89 2.33
C VAL A 40 -0.36 -1.77 1.49
N SER A 41 -0.78 -0.53 1.72
CA SER A 41 -0.26 0.63 1.01
C SER A 41 1.23 0.84 1.26
N LEU A 42 1.67 0.69 2.50
CA LEU A 42 3.07 0.77 2.87
C LEU A 42 3.89 -0.31 2.15
N ARG A 43 3.41 -1.57 2.16
CA ARG A 43 4.14 -2.67 1.52
C ARG A 43 4.25 -2.48 0.01
N ALA A 44 3.17 -2.12 -0.66
CA ALA A 44 3.19 -1.80 -2.09
C ALA A 44 4.16 -0.66 -2.41
N SER A 45 4.19 0.37 -1.57
CA SER A 45 5.08 1.52 -1.73
C SER A 45 6.56 1.14 -1.57
N GLN A 46 6.88 0.24 -0.63
CA GLN A 46 8.24 -0.30 -0.45
C GLN A 46 8.69 -1.07 -1.70
N ILE A 47 7.84 -1.92 -2.25
CA ILE A 47 8.14 -2.71 -3.46
C ILE A 47 8.35 -1.80 -4.66
N ASN A 48 7.51 -0.78 -4.81
CA ASN A 48 7.60 0.21 -5.90
C ASN A 48 8.78 1.18 -5.74
N GLY A 49 9.42 1.22 -4.58
CA GLY A 49 10.52 2.15 -4.32
C GLY A 49 10.07 3.62 -4.24
N CYS A 50 8.81 3.88 -3.92
CA CYS A 50 8.28 5.23 -3.81
C CYS A 50 8.57 5.82 -2.42
N GLY A 51 9.65 6.57 -2.28
CA GLY A 51 10.05 7.15 -0.99
C GLY A 51 8.99 8.07 -0.38
N TRP A 52 8.35 8.91 -1.18
CA TRP A 52 7.26 9.77 -0.71
C TRP A 52 6.07 8.96 -0.18
N CYS A 53 5.70 7.89 -0.89
CA CYS A 53 4.57 7.04 -0.51
C CYS A 53 4.88 6.27 0.78
N VAL A 54 6.10 5.75 0.93
CA VAL A 54 6.54 5.08 2.17
C VAL A 54 6.46 6.03 3.35
N ASP A 55 6.98 7.26 3.21
CA ASP A 55 6.91 8.27 4.27
C ASP A 55 5.47 8.61 4.64
N LEU A 56 4.60 8.85 3.65
CA LEU A 56 3.19 9.15 3.85
C LEU A 56 2.47 8.03 4.62
N HIS A 57 2.50 6.80 4.08
CA HIS A 57 1.77 5.68 4.68
C HIS A 57 2.33 5.26 6.04
N THR A 58 3.64 5.43 6.28
CA THR A 58 4.22 5.21 7.60
C THR A 58 3.65 6.21 8.62
N LYS A 59 3.55 7.48 8.28
CA LYS A 59 2.98 8.52 9.14
C LYS A 59 1.49 8.32 9.38
N GLU A 60 0.73 8.00 8.35
CA GLU A 60 -0.72 7.74 8.47
C GLU A 60 -1.00 6.49 9.31
N ALA A 61 -0.25 5.42 9.12
CA ALA A 61 -0.34 4.22 9.94
C ALA A 61 -0.03 4.52 11.42
N ALA A 62 1.04 5.25 11.69
CA ALA A 62 1.40 5.66 13.06
C ALA A 62 0.30 6.52 13.69
N ALA A 63 -0.28 7.46 12.94
CA ALA A 63 -1.40 8.27 13.39
C ALA A 63 -2.67 7.44 13.66
N ALA A 64 -2.85 6.34 12.95
CA ALA A 64 -3.95 5.38 13.16
C ALA A 64 -3.70 4.39 14.31
N GLY A 65 -2.57 4.50 15.02
CA GLY A 65 -2.25 3.70 16.20
C GLY A 65 -1.27 2.55 15.97
N GLU A 66 -0.67 2.42 14.77
CA GLU A 66 0.36 1.43 14.53
C GLU A 66 1.64 1.70 15.33
N THR A 67 2.31 0.64 15.74
CA THR A 67 3.57 0.74 16.48
C THR A 67 4.77 0.79 15.54
N ALA A 68 5.84 1.44 15.97
CA ALA A 68 7.09 1.48 15.21
C ALA A 68 7.64 0.06 14.97
N ALA A 69 7.50 -0.86 15.93
CA ALA A 69 7.95 -2.24 15.77
C ALA A 69 7.21 -2.95 14.62
N ARG A 70 5.90 -2.81 14.54
CA ARG A 70 5.11 -3.40 13.43
C ARG A 70 5.45 -2.77 12.09
N LEU A 71 5.55 -1.44 12.04
CA LEU A 71 5.91 -0.72 10.81
C LEU A 71 7.30 -1.11 10.29
N ASN A 72 8.27 -1.27 11.18
CA ASN A 72 9.63 -1.72 10.82
C ASN A 72 9.64 -3.14 10.24
N LEU A 73 8.72 -4.00 10.65
CA LEU A 73 8.67 -5.41 10.24
C LEU A 73 7.83 -5.67 9.01
N VAL A 74 7.15 -4.68 8.45
CA VAL A 74 6.31 -4.85 7.24
C VAL A 74 7.11 -5.43 6.07
N ALA A 75 8.33 -4.98 5.84
CA ALA A 75 9.16 -5.46 4.73
C ALA A 75 9.58 -6.94 4.86
N VAL A 76 9.59 -7.45 6.09
CA VAL A 76 9.99 -8.83 6.44
C VAL A 76 8.87 -9.58 7.19
N TRP A 77 7.65 -9.24 6.90
CA TRP A 77 6.45 -9.69 7.62
C TRP A 77 6.34 -11.23 7.74
N ARG A 78 6.88 -11.98 6.76
CA ARG A 78 6.83 -13.45 6.79
C ARG A 78 7.61 -14.07 7.94
N GLU A 79 8.63 -13.39 8.42
CA GLU A 79 9.44 -13.81 9.57
C GLU A 79 8.94 -13.20 10.89
N ALA A 80 7.98 -12.28 10.83
CA ALA A 80 7.45 -11.59 11.98
C ALA A 80 6.23 -12.32 12.60
N THR A 81 6.09 -12.24 13.91
CA THR A 81 4.98 -12.84 14.66
C THR A 81 3.94 -11.82 15.13
N VAL A 82 4.04 -10.58 14.67
CA VAL A 82 3.23 -9.45 15.15
C VAL A 82 1.99 -9.17 14.29
N PHE A 83 1.83 -9.88 13.17
CA PHE A 83 0.71 -9.69 12.24
C PHE A 83 -0.30 -10.83 12.38
N THR A 84 -1.58 -10.48 12.36
CA THR A 84 -2.67 -11.45 12.35
C THR A 84 -2.71 -12.22 11.02
N GLU A 85 -3.42 -13.35 10.99
CA GLU A 85 -3.60 -14.13 9.75
C GLU A 85 -4.22 -13.28 8.63
N ALA A 86 -5.20 -12.44 8.96
CA ALA A 86 -5.84 -11.55 7.99
C ALA A 86 -4.85 -10.50 7.44
N GLU A 87 -4.01 -9.92 8.30
CA GLU A 87 -2.97 -8.98 7.90
C GLU A 87 -1.90 -9.66 7.04
N GLN A 88 -1.49 -10.87 7.39
CA GLN A 88 -0.55 -11.66 6.59
C GLN A 88 -1.11 -11.98 5.21
N ALA A 89 -2.38 -12.37 5.11
CA ALA A 89 -3.05 -12.60 3.83
C ALA A 89 -3.11 -11.31 2.99
N ALA A 90 -3.41 -10.17 3.61
CA ALA A 90 -3.43 -8.88 2.95
C ALA A 90 -2.03 -8.47 2.44
N LEU A 91 -0.98 -8.71 3.24
CA LEU A 91 0.40 -8.43 2.85
C LEU A 91 0.88 -9.35 1.71
N ALA A 92 0.49 -10.63 1.73
CA ALA A 92 0.78 -11.56 0.65
C ALA A 92 0.12 -11.11 -0.67
N LEU A 93 -1.15 -10.72 -0.61
CA LEU A 93 -1.87 -10.16 -1.77
C LEU A 93 -1.24 -8.86 -2.26
N ALA A 94 -0.84 -7.98 -1.35
CA ALA A 94 -0.14 -6.74 -1.71
C ALA A 94 1.16 -7.00 -2.48
N GLU A 95 1.96 -7.98 -2.05
CA GLU A 95 3.22 -8.33 -2.73
C GLU A 95 2.97 -8.91 -4.12
N GLU A 96 2.10 -9.90 -4.23
CA GLU A 96 1.81 -10.53 -5.53
C GLU A 96 1.12 -9.56 -6.49
N GLY A 97 0.14 -8.80 -6.02
CA GLY A 97 -0.55 -7.79 -6.81
C GLY A 97 0.35 -6.65 -7.30
N THR A 98 1.33 -6.26 -6.48
CA THR A 98 2.29 -5.20 -6.85
C THR A 98 3.34 -5.72 -7.84
N ARG A 99 3.71 -7.00 -7.77
CA ARG A 99 4.73 -7.64 -8.63
C ARG A 99 4.16 -8.33 -9.86
N LEU A 100 3.01 -7.91 -10.36
CA LEU A 100 2.36 -8.53 -11.52
C LEU A 100 3.27 -8.62 -12.76
N ALA A 101 4.12 -7.63 -12.98
CA ALA A 101 5.06 -7.63 -14.10
C ALA A 101 6.10 -8.75 -14.04
N ASP A 102 6.40 -9.23 -12.84
CA ASP A 102 7.39 -10.28 -12.58
C ASP A 102 6.73 -11.65 -12.33
N ALA A 103 5.39 -11.70 -12.33
CA ALA A 103 4.63 -12.91 -12.06
C ALA A 103 4.07 -13.52 -13.34
N HIS A 104 4.29 -14.82 -13.53
CA HIS A 104 3.84 -15.52 -14.73
C HIS A 104 2.31 -15.71 -14.80
N GLN A 105 1.65 -15.81 -13.65
CA GLN A 105 0.21 -16.06 -13.54
C GLN A 105 -0.55 -15.01 -12.69
N GLY A 106 0.10 -13.89 -12.36
CA GLY A 106 -0.50 -12.89 -11.46
C GLY A 106 -0.51 -13.34 -10.00
N VAL A 107 -1.64 -13.17 -9.33
CA VAL A 107 -1.83 -13.61 -7.93
C VAL A 107 -2.04 -15.12 -7.91
N SER A 108 -1.34 -15.83 -7.01
CA SER A 108 -1.46 -17.27 -6.87
C SER A 108 -2.79 -17.69 -6.26
N ASP A 109 -3.22 -18.91 -6.56
CA ASP A 109 -4.44 -19.49 -5.98
C ASP A 109 -4.35 -19.60 -4.45
N GLU A 110 -3.17 -19.88 -3.92
CA GLU A 110 -2.91 -19.93 -2.48
C GLU A 110 -3.17 -18.57 -1.80
N THR A 111 -2.67 -17.49 -2.38
CA THR A 111 -2.88 -16.13 -1.85
C THR A 111 -4.33 -15.66 -2.05
N TRP A 112 -4.97 -16.05 -3.16
CA TRP A 112 -6.34 -15.66 -3.46
C TRP A 112 -7.38 -16.39 -2.59
N ALA A 113 -7.10 -17.62 -2.20
CA ALA A 113 -8.01 -18.42 -1.38
C ALA A 113 -8.15 -17.91 0.05
#